data_765ea86299d0f0ec3328a37deff37372
#
_entry.id   765ea86299d0f0ec3328a37deff37372
#
_cell.length_a   1.000
_cell.length_b   1.000
_cell.length_c   1.000
_cell.angle_alpha   90.00
_cell.angle_beta   90.00
_cell.angle_gamma   90.00
#
_symmetry.space_group_name_H-M   'P 1'
#
loop_
_entity.id
_entity.type
_entity.pdbx_description
1 polymer ?
#
loop_
_entity_poly.entity_id
_entity_poly.type
_entity_poly.pdbx_seq_one_letter_code
_entity_poly.pdbx_strand_id
1 'polypeptide(L)'
;RRGDRRRSPVLELRPSYANVSHDALRSNLAAVQRVVGDQCRVLAVVKADGYGHGAVEVARQMEAGGAWGLAVSLIEEGVELRLGGIRAPVLVLGGVHPGSEDVVVHRNLTPVVWEAKHLGLLAAAVRRAAAPAIPIHLKIDTGMSRLGVLPKDLPAFLDQLQAIGSETLFLEGVMTHLARADETS
;
A
#
# COMPACT_ATOMS: atom_id res chain seq x y z
N ARG A 1 10.46 -28.35 -31.82
CA ARG A 1 10.77 -27.08 -32.49
C ARG A 1 10.39 -25.97 -31.53
N ARG A 2 11.38 -25.36 -30.87
CA ARG A 2 11.20 -24.19 -29.99
C ARG A 2 10.99 -22.96 -30.90
N GLY A 3 9.81 -22.34 -30.78
CA GLY A 3 9.51 -21.09 -31.48
C GLY A 3 10.37 -19.96 -30.91
N ASP A 4 11.25 -19.47 -31.73
CA ASP A 4 12.03 -18.25 -31.55
C ASP A 4 11.05 -17.07 -31.47
N ARG A 5 10.78 -16.57 -30.24
CA ARG A 5 10.09 -15.30 -30.05
C ARG A 5 11.10 -14.21 -30.43
N ARG A 6 11.07 -13.78 -31.68
CA ARG A 6 11.79 -12.58 -32.12
C ARG A 6 11.35 -11.41 -31.24
N ARG A 7 12.23 -10.98 -30.36
CA ARG A 7 12.10 -9.68 -29.71
C ARG A 7 12.07 -8.65 -30.84
N SER A 8 10.98 -7.86 -30.89
CA SER A 8 10.96 -6.68 -31.73
C SER A 8 12.21 -5.85 -31.41
N PRO A 9 12.95 -5.35 -32.41
CA PRO A 9 14.10 -4.51 -32.14
C PRO A 9 13.57 -3.27 -31.40
N VAL A 10 13.90 -3.14 -30.12
CA VAL A 10 13.75 -1.89 -29.40
C VAL A 10 14.69 -0.92 -30.10
N LEU A 11 14.13 0.11 -30.72
CA LEU A 11 14.91 1.16 -31.36
C LEU A 11 15.62 1.91 -30.21
N GLU A 12 16.86 1.56 -29.93
CA GLU A 12 17.70 2.28 -28.97
C GLU A 12 18.09 3.63 -29.57
N LEU A 13 17.22 4.62 -29.35
CA LEU A 13 17.45 5.99 -29.83
C LEU A 13 18.53 6.73 -29.04
N ARG A 14 18.85 6.28 -27.82
CA ARG A 14 19.88 6.87 -26.94
C ARG A 14 20.54 5.78 -26.09
N PRO A 15 21.86 5.83 -25.89
CA PRO A 15 22.60 4.90 -25.04
C PRO A 15 22.45 5.32 -23.54
N SER A 16 21.21 5.55 -23.08
CA SER A 16 20.93 5.93 -21.70
C SER A 16 20.15 4.82 -21.01
N TYR A 17 20.62 4.41 -19.86
CA TYR A 17 19.96 3.39 -19.02
C TYR A 17 20.02 3.79 -17.54
N ALA A 18 19.05 3.32 -16.78
CA ALA A 18 19.08 3.38 -15.33
C ALA A 18 19.48 2.01 -14.78
N ASN A 19 20.49 1.99 -13.91
CA ASN A 19 20.91 0.77 -13.22
C ASN A 19 20.41 0.78 -11.79
N VAL A 20 19.49 -0.14 -11.45
CA VAL A 20 18.94 -0.29 -10.11
C VAL A 20 19.66 -1.42 -9.39
N SER A 21 20.37 -1.09 -8.32
CA SER A 21 21.09 -2.07 -7.51
C SER A 21 20.18 -2.74 -6.46
N HIS A 22 19.90 -4.01 -6.63
CA HIS A 22 19.13 -4.80 -5.66
C HIS A 22 19.87 -4.94 -4.32
N ASP A 23 21.20 -5.03 -4.35
CA ASP A 23 22.01 -5.09 -3.13
C ASP A 23 21.91 -3.81 -2.31
N ALA A 24 21.94 -2.65 -2.99
CA ALA A 24 21.74 -1.37 -2.33
C ALA A 24 20.35 -1.26 -1.69
N LEU A 25 19.30 -1.71 -2.39
CA LEU A 25 17.93 -1.73 -1.87
C LEU A 25 17.85 -2.59 -0.58
N ARG A 26 18.39 -3.81 -0.60
CA ARG A 26 18.41 -4.69 0.58
C ARG A 26 19.25 -4.11 1.71
N SER A 27 20.41 -3.52 1.42
CA SER A 27 21.26 -2.88 2.42
C SER A 27 20.57 -1.69 3.08
N ASN A 28 19.83 -0.87 2.32
CA ASN A 28 19.06 0.24 2.86
C ASN A 28 17.93 -0.24 3.77
N LEU A 29 17.18 -1.27 3.37
CA LEU A 29 16.15 -1.87 4.22
C LEU A 29 16.76 -2.39 5.53
N ALA A 30 17.85 -3.15 5.46
CA ALA A 30 18.54 -3.68 6.64
C ALA A 30 19.07 -2.55 7.55
N ALA A 31 19.50 -1.42 6.99
CA ALA A 31 19.91 -0.27 7.78
C ALA A 31 18.74 0.34 8.55
N VAL A 32 17.58 0.51 7.89
CA VAL A 32 16.35 0.99 8.56
C VAL A 32 15.93 0.03 9.66
N GLN A 33 15.86 -1.26 9.38
CA GLN A 33 15.47 -2.29 10.37
C GLN A 33 16.36 -2.26 11.62
N ARG A 34 17.68 -2.08 11.45
CA ARG A 34 18.60 -1.94 12.60
C ARG A 34 18.33 -0.69 13.43
N VAL A 35 17.96 0.42 12.79
CA VAL A 35 17.69 1.69 13.49
C VAL A 35 16.39 1.61 14.29
N VAL A 36 15.34 1.04 13.70
CA VAL A 36 14.02 0.96 14.35
C VAL A 36 13.91 -0.17 15.36
N GLY A 37 14.79 -1.19 15.27
CA GLY A 37 14.83 -2.34 16.18
C GLY A 37 13.66 -3.31 15.98
N ASP A 38 13.66 -4.39 16.77
CA ASP A 38 12.75 -5.53 16.61
C ASP A 38 11.29 -5.23 16.98
N GLN A 39 11.04 -4.12 17.70
CA GLN A 39 9.69 -3.72 18.10
C GLN A 39 8.94 -2.96 17.01
N CYS A 40 9.62 -2.57 15.93
CA CYS A 40 9.03 -1.88 14.80
C CYS A 40 9.08 -2.73 13.53
N ARG A 41 7.97 -2.77 12.82
CA ARG A 41 7.88 -3.41 11.50
C ARG A 41 8.03 -2.36 10.41
N VAL A 42 8.82 -2.67 9.39
CA VAL A 42 9.04 -1.75 8.27
C VAL A 42 8.02 -2.03 7.18
N LEU A 43 7.28 -0.98 6.78
CA LEU A 43 6.41 -0.97 5.62
C LEU A 43 7.11 -0.19 4.50
N ALA A 44 7.50 -0.86 3.42
CA ALA A 44 8.23 -0.23 2.33
C ALA A 44 7.28 0.44 1.32
N VAL A 45 7.48 1.73 1.05
CA VAL A 45 6.67 2.48 0.09
C VAL A 45 7.24 2.31 -1.32
N VAL A 46 6.44 1.70 -2.23
CA VAL A 46 6.84 1.36 -3.61
C VAL A 46 5.91 1.96 -4.67
N LYS A 47 5.19 3.01 -4.32
CA LYS A 47 4.31 3.78 -5.22
C LYS A 47 5.07 4.40 -6.39
N ALA A 48 4.35 4.86 -7.41
CA ALA A 48 4.90 5.51 -8.60
C ALA A 48 6.02 4.67 -9.26
N ASP A 49 5.70 3.41 -9.54
CA ASP A 49 6.62 2.42 -10.11
C ASP A 49 7.92 2.26 -9.28
N GLY A 50 7.77 2.16 -7.94
CA GLY A 50 8.93 2.11 -7.03
C GLY A 50 9.78 3.38 -7.11
N TYR A 51 9.14 4.54 -7.25
CA TYR A 51 9.80 5.82 -7.54
C TYR A 51 10.65 5.78 -8.82
N GLY A 52 10.15 5.08 -9.85
CA GLY A 52 10.84 4.89 -11.12
C GLY A 52 11.90 3.79 -11.13
N HIS A 53 11.96 2.97 -10.08
CA HIS A 53 12.92 1.86 -9.98
C HIS A 53 12.33 0.51 -10.39
N GLY A 54 11.04 0.46 -10.78
CA GLY A 54 10.32 -0.77 -11.10
C GLY A 54 9.63 -1.36 -9.87
N ALA A 55 8.32 -1.08 -9.70
CA ALA A 55 7.58 -1.40 -8.47
C ALA A 55 7.65 -2.88 -8.08
N VAL A 56 7.40 -3.78 -9.04
CA VAL A 56 7.36 -5.23 -8.77
C VAL A 56 8.71 -5.76 -8.32
N GLU A 57 9.78 -5.31 -8.98
CA GLU A 57 11.12 -5.81 -8.66
C GLU A 57 11.62 -5.25 -7.33
N VAL A 58 11.41 -3.95 -7.07
CA VAL A 58 11.69 -3.35 -5.76
C VAL A 58 10.88 -4.05 -4.67
N ALA A 59 9.60 -4.30 -4.90
CA ALA A 59 8.73 -4.98 -3.95
C ALA A 59 9.25 -6.39 -3.59
N ARG A 60 9.73 -7.15 -4.58
CA ARG A 60 10.36 -8.46 -4.34
C ARG A 60 11.59 -8.36 -3.44
N GLN A 61 12.43 -7.34 -3.66
CA GLN A 61 13.62 -7.13 -2.83
C GLN A 61 13.25 -6.75 -1.41
N MET A 62 12.20 -5.92 -1.23
CA MET A 62 11.70 -5.54 0.10
C MET A 62 11.07 -6.73 0.83
N GLU A 63 10.22 -7.51 0.15
CA GLU A 63 9.59 -8.70 0.71
C GLU A 63 10.66 -9.74 1.12
N ALA A 64 11.61 -10.05 0.23
CA ALA A 64 12.72 -10.96 0.51
C ALA A 64 13.65 -10.47 1.63
N GLY A 65 13.79 -9.16 1.79
CA GLY A 65 14.56 -8.52 2.86
C GLY A 65 13.83 -8.42 4.19
N GLY A 66 12.60 -8.95 4.29
CA GLY A 66 11.83 -9.00 5.55
C GLY A 66 11.07 -7.71 5.87
N ALA A 67 10.76 -6.87 4.89
CA ALA A 67 9.75 -5.83 5.07
C ALA A 67 8.42 -6.49 5.46
N TRP A 68 7.74 -5.96 6.47
CA TRP A 68 6.45 -6.50 6.92
C TRP A 68 5.37 -6.39 5.84
N GLY A 69 5.41 -5.33 5.06
CA GLY A 69 4.46 -5.07 4.00
C GLY A 69 4.95 -3.96 3.07
N LEU A 70 4.13 -3.66 2.11
CA LEU A 70 4.37 -2.67 1.07
C LEU A 70 3.27 -1.62 1.07
N ALA A 71 3.57 -0.41 0.62
CA ALA A 71 2.57 0.63 0.46
C ALA A 71 2.64 1.25 -0.94
N VAL A 72 1.46 1.44 -1.52
CA VAL A 72 1.25 2.06 -2.82
C VAL A 72 0.28 3.22 -2.70
N SER A 73 0.20 4.08 -3.71
CA SER A 73 -0.79 5.16 -3.73
C SER A 73 -2.14 4.70 -4.24
N LEU A 74 -2.15 3.93 -5.33
CA LEU A 74 -3.34 3.58 -6.08
C LEU A 74 -3.64 2.07 -5.97
N ILE A 75 -4.91 1.73 -6.14
CA ILE A 75 -5.36 0.33 -6.17
C ILE A 75 -4.71 -0.41 -7.34
N GLU A 76 -4.58 0.24 -8.49
CA GLU A 76 -3.95 -0.30 -9.70
C GLU A 76 -2.49 -0.71 -9.46
N GLU A 77 -1.73 0.09 -8.73
CA GLU A 77 -0.36 -0.26 -8.32
C GLU A 77 -0.36 -1.51 -7.41
N GLY A 78 -1.32 -1.60 -6.49
CA GLY A 78 -1.51 -2.79 -5.65
C GLY A 78 -1.85 -4.05 -6.47
N VAL A 79 -2.69 -3.90 -7.49
CA VAL A 79 -3.02 -4.99 -8.43
C VAL A 79 -1.77 -5.43 -9.19
N GLU A 80 -0.95 -4.51 -9.67
CA GLU A 80 0.31 -4.80 -10.35
C GLU A 80 1.24 -5.62 -9.46
N LEU A 81 1.40 -5.23 -8.19
CA LEU A 81 2.19 -6.01 -7.23
C LEU A 81 1.66 -7.43 -7.07
N ARG A 82 0.34 -7.60 -6.93
CA ARG A 82 -0.29 -8.93 -6.83
C ARG A 82 -0.09 -9.77 -8.07
N LEU A 83 -0.24 -9.19 -9.27
CA LEU A 83 0.06 -9.86 -10.54
C LEU A 83 1.55 -10.21 -10.66
N GLY A 84 2.43 -9.41 -10.08
CA GLY A 84 3.87 -9.66 -9.95
C GLY A 84 4.23 -10.76 -8.95
N GLY A 85 3.25 -11.36 -8.25
CA GLY A 85 3.44 -12.46 -7.31
C GLY A 85 3.77 -12.04 -5.88
N ILE A 86 3.66 -10.76 -5.54
CA ILE A 86 3.87 -10.26 -4.17
C ILE A 86 2.77 -10.78 -3.26
N ARG A 87 3.15 -11.32 -2.09
CA ARG A 87 2.26 -11.91 -1.08
C ARG A 87 2.17 -11.10 0.21
N ALA A 88 3.19 -10.31 0.52
CA ALA A 88 3.20 -9.43 1.69
C ALA A 88 1.96 -8.53 1.73
N PRO A 89 1.52 -8.03 2.89
CA PRO A 89 0.48 -7.01 3.00
C PRO A 89 0.76 -5.83 2.07
N VAL A 90 -0.27 -5.36 1.35
CA VAL A 90 -0.17 -4.19 0.45
C VAL A 90 -1.17 -3.14 0.91
N LEU A 91 -0.65 -2.05 1.46
CA LEU A 91 -1.43 -0.92 1.95
C LEU A 91 -1.67 0.08 0.81
N VAL A 92 -2.92 0.47 0.58
CA VAL A 92 -3.29 1.46 -0.43
C VAL A 92 -3.51 2.81 0.24
N LEU A 93 -2.56 3.72 0.09
CA LEU A 93 -2.52 5.01 0.80
C LEU A 93 -3.54 6.04 0.28
N GLY A 94 -3.97 5.90 -0.96
CA GLY A 94 -4.88 6.84 -1.65
C GLY A 94 -6.36 6.60 -1.40
N GLY A 95 -6.70 5.61 -0.56
CA GLY A 95 -8.09 5.28 -0.24
C GLY A 95 -8.79 4.42 -1.29
N VAL A 96 -10.10 4.48 -1.31
CA VAL A 96 -10.97 3.67 -2.17
C VAL A 96 -11.86 4.58 -3.00
N HIS A 97 -11.88 4.38 -4.29
CA HIS A 97 -12.79 5.10 -5.19
C HIS A 97 -14.04 4.26 -5.48
N PRO A 98 -15.21 4.89 -5.70
CA PRO A 98 -16.40 4.18 -6.11
C PRO A 98 -16.15 3.32 -7.36
N GLY A 99 -16.50 2.02 -7.28
CA GLY A 99 -16.28 1.05 -8.35
C GLY A 99 -14.96 0.28 -8.27
N SER A 100 -14.07 0.61 -7.34
CA SER A 100 -12.79 -0.10 -7.14
C SER A 100 -12.79 -1.02 -5.90
N GLU A 101 -13.81 -0.95 -5.07
CA GLU A 101 -13.92 -1.69 -3.82
C GLU A 101 -13.91 -3.21 -3.98
N ASP A 102 -14.52 -3.72 -5.06
CA ASP A 102 -14.50 -5.15 -5.35
C ASP A 102 -13.08 -5.64 -5.68
N VAL A 103 -12.27 -4.80 -6.33
CA VAL A 103 -10.86 -5.11 -6.62
C VAL A 103 -10.05 -5.19 -5.33
N VAL A 104 -10.29 -4.30 -4.36
CA VAL A 104 -9.64 -4.32 -3.04
C VAL A 104 -9.86 -5.68 -2.37
N VAL A 105 -11.11 -6.16 -2.34
CA VAL A 105 -11.48 -7.44 -1.74
C VAL A 105 -10.84 -8.61 -2.50
N HIS A 106 -11.02 -8.69 -3.81
CA HIS A 106 -10.53 -9.82 -4.63
C HIS A 106 -9.01 -9.90 -4.70
N ARG A 107 -8.31 -8.77 -4.57
CA ARG A 107 -6.85 -8.71 -4.62
C ARG A 107 -6.19 -8.73 -3.24
N ASN A 108 -6.99 -8.86 -2.18
CA ASN A 108 -6.49 -8.86 -0.81
C ASN A 108 -5.57 -7.66 -0.53
N LEU A 109 -6.08 -6.45 -0.83
CA LEU A 109 -5.40 -5.20 -0.55
C LEU A 109 -5.91 -4.63 0.77
N THR A 110 -5.06 -3.92 1.51
CA THR A 110 -5.41 -3.24 2.75
C THR A 110 -5.62 -1.74 2.47
N PRO A 111 -6.86 -1.24 2.39
CA PRO A 111 -7.09 0.16 2.11
C PRO A 111 -6.90 1.05 3.34
N VAL A 112 -6.36 2.24 3.11
CA VAL A 112 -6.39 3.34 4.08
C VAL A 112 -7.71 4.09 3.92
N VAL A 113 -8.39 4.35 5.03
CA VAL A 113 -9.70 4.99 5.06
C VAL A 113 -9.70 6.24 5.94
N TRP A 114 -10.51 7.24 5.57
CA TRP A 114 -10.69 8.49 6.34
C TRP A 114 -12.04 9.16 6.09
N GLU A 115 -12.90 8.56 5.27
CA GLU A 115 -14.25 9.05 5.02
C GLU A 115 -15.25 7.92 5.23
N ALA A 116 -16.39 8.24 5.80
CA ALA A 116 -17.48 7.29 6.05
C ALA A 116 -17.89 6.52 4.79
N LYS A 117 -17.87 7.19 3.64
CA LYS A 117 -18.19 6.54 2.36
C LYS A 117 -17.26 5.37 2.03
N HIS A 118 -15.97 5.43 2.40
CA HIS A 118 -15.03 4.32 2.19
C HIS A 118 -15.48 3.08 2.95
N LEU A 119 -15.95 3.26 4.19
CA LEU A 119 -16.43 2.15 5.00
C LEU A 119 -17.68 1.49 4.38
N GLY A 120 -18.63 2.29 3.92
CA GLY A 120 -19.84 1.79 3.27
C GLY A 120 -19.56 1.01 1.98
N LEU A 121 -18.68 1.55 1.11
CA LEU A 121 -18.28 0.90 -0.14
C LEU A 121 -17.60 -0.45 0.12
N LEU A 122 -16.61 -0.48 1.01
CA LEU A 122 -15.87 -1.70 1.36
C LEU A 122 -16.78 -2.75 1.99
N ALA A 123 -17.63 -2.36 2.96
CA ALA A 123 -18.55 -3.27 3.60
C ALA A 123 -19.54 -3.89 2.60
N ALA A 124 -20.04 -3.11 1.66
CA ALA A 124 -20.89 -3.62 0.59
C ALA A 124 -20.16 -4.62 -0.31
N ALA A 125 -18.89 -4.35 -0.66
CA ALA A 125 -18.06 -5.25 -1.47
C ALA A 125 -17.78 -6.57 -0.76
N VAL A 126 -17.40 -6.54 0.52
CA VAL A 126 -17.15 -7.75 1.33
C VAL A 126 -18.41 -8.63 1.37
N ARG A 127 -19.57 -8.02 1.61
CA ARG A 127 -20.85 -8.76 1.62
C ARG A 127 -21.23 -9.33 0.26
N ARG A 128 -21.05 -8.56 -0.83
CA ARG A 128 -21.30 -9.07 -2.20
C ARG A 128 -20.41 -10.25 -2.57
N ALA A 129 -19.15 -10.19 -2.16
CA ALA A 129 -18.18 -11.25 -2.44
C ALA A 129 -18.30 -12.44 -1.49
N ALA A 130 -19.16 -12.38 -0.46
CA ALA A 130 -19.19 -13.33 0.66
C ALA A 130 -17.77 -13.62 1.19
N ALA A 131 -16.92 -12.59 1.21
CA ALA A 131 -15.52 -12.68 1.61
C ALA A 131 -15.39 -12.61 3.15
N PRO A 132 -14.29 -13.14 3.71
CA PRO A 132 -13.91 -12.87 5.09
C PRO A 132 -13.75 -11.36 5.35
N ALA A 133 -13.81 -10.96 6.63
CA ALA A 133 -13.51 -9.60 7.03
C ALA A 133 -12.15 -9.13 6.48
N ILE A 134 -12.10 -7.89 6.00
CA ILE A 134 -10.86 -7.32 5.48
C ILE A 134 -10.24 -6.31 6.46
N PRO A 135 -8.89 -6.23 6.51
CA PRO A 135 -8.19 -5.22 7.29
C PRO A 135 -8.34 -3.84 6.67
N ILE A 136 -8.43 -2.82 7.50
CA ILE A 136 -8.35 -1.42 7.10
C ILE A 136 -7.37 -0.67 7.99
N HIS A 137 -6.72 0.37 7.45
CA HIS A 137 -5.97 1.34 8.23
C HIS A 137 -6.69 2.68 8.27
N LEU A 138 -6.92 3.21 9.47
CA LEU A 138 -7.50 4.53 9.65
C LEU A 138 -6.41 5.60 9.56
N LYS A 139 -6.62 6.59 8.70
CA LYS A 139 -5.74 7.74 8.62
C LYS A 139 -6.30 8.91 9.42
N ILE A 140 -5.47 9.48 10.31
CA ILE A 140 -5.78 10.66 11.10
C ILE A 140 -4.94 11.83 10.56
N ASP A 141 -5.58 12.96 10.32
CA ASP A 141 -4.87 14.20 9.98
C ASP A 141 -4.43 14.91 11.26
N THR A 142 -3.15 14.90 11.51
CA THR A 142 -2.52 15.56 12.67
C THR A 142 -1.82 16.86 12.31
N GLY A 143 -2.19 17.48 11.16
CA GLY A 143 -1.69 18.77 10.74
C GLY A 143 -1.15 18.84 9.32
N MET A 144 -1.03 17.73 8.59
CA MET A 144 -0.64 17.73 7.18
C MET A 144 -1.70 18.34 6.27
N SER A 145 -2.98 18.33 6.69
CA SER A 145 -4.13 18.95 6.03
C SER A 145 -4.32 18.51 4.57
N ARG A 146 -4.10 17.20 4.31
CA ARG A 146 -4.25 16.61 2.98
C ARG A 146 -5.28 15.49 2.95
N LEU A 147 -5.10 14.46 3.76
CA LEU A 147 -5.96 13.28 3.89
C LEU A 147 -5.96 12.83 5.34
N GLY A 148 -7.12 12.42 5.84
CA GLY A 148 -7.26 11.91 7.21
C GLY A 148 -8.52 12.43 7.88
N VAL A 149 -9.01 11.68 8.86
CA VAL A 149 -10.05 12.13 9.79
C VAL A 149 -9.45 13.18 10.72
N LEU A 150 -10.10 14.32 10.89
CA LEU A 150 -9.69 15.29 11.90
C LEU A 150 -9.91 14.70 13.31
N PRO A 151 -9.04 14.99 14.29
CA PRO A 151 -9.18 14.45 15.64
C PRO A 151 -10.56 14.69 16.27
N LYS A 152 -11.18 15.83 16.00
CA LYS A 152 -12.54 16.16 16.47
C LYS A 152 -13.65 15.26 15.91
N ASP A 153 -13.46 14.73 14.71
CA ASP A 153 -14.45 13.93 13.97
C ASP A 153 -14.22 12.41 14.18
N LEU A 154 -13.12 12.05 14.86
CA LEU A 154 -12.73 10.66 15.09
C LEU A 154 -13.79 9.83 15.84
N PRO A 155 -14.44 10.33 16.92
CA PRO A 155 -15.48 9.54 17.60
C PRO A 155 -16.61 9.12 16.67
N ALA A 156 -17.16 10.05 15.88
CA ALA A 156 -18.24 9.76 14.94
C ALA A 156 -17.81 8.76 13.84
N PHE A 157 -16.55 8.81 13.40
CA PHE A 157 -16.00 7.86 12.43
C PHE A 157 -15.91 6.45 13.04
N LEU A 158 -15.45 6.34 14.29
CA LEU A 158 -15.33 5.05 14.98
C LEU A 158 -16.71 4.43 15.27
N ASP A 159 -17.71 5.22 15.63
CA ASP A 159 -19.09 4.75 15.80
C ASP A 159 -19.62 4.12 14.50
N GLN A 160 -19.35 4.73 13.36
CA GLN A 160 -19.74 4.18 12.05
C GLN A 160 -19.01 2.88 11.72
N LEU A 161 -17.70 2.80 12.00
CA LEU A 161 -16.94 1.57 11.82
C LEU A 161 -17.47 0.45 12.72
N GLN A 162 -17.78 0.76 13.98
CA GLN A 162 -18.35 -0.19 14.93
C GLN A 162 -19.73 -0.70 14.47
N ALA A 163 -20.56 0.16 13.90
CA ALA A 163 -21.88 -0.22 13.37
C ALA A 163 -21.80 -1.18 12.18
N ILE A 164 -20.69 -1.20 11.43
CA ILE A 164 -20.46 -2.14 10.32
C ILE A 164 -20.15 -3.55 10.84
N GLY A 165 -19.46 -3.65 11.96
CA GLY A 165 -19.04 -4.88 12.61
C GLY A 165 -17.67 -5.39 12.14
N SER A 166 -16.90 -5.90 13.08
CA SER A 166 -15.54 -6.41 12.85
C SER A 166 -15.51 -7.69 12.00
N GLU A 167 -16.64 -8.35 11.85
CA GLU A 167 -16.83 -9.50 10.96
C GLU A 167 -16.88 -9.10 9.46
N THR A 168 -16.96 -7.79 9.18
CA THR A 168 -16.94 -7.23 7.83
C THR A 168 -15.66 -6.43 7.57
N LEU A 169 -15.39 -5.46 8.44
CA LEU A 169 -14.19 -4.61 8.39
C LEU A 169 -13.55 -4.57 9.77
N PHE A 170 -12.26 -4.80 9.88
CA PHE A 170 -11.57 -4.65 11.16
C PHE A 170 -10.42 -3.64 11.06
N LEU A 171 -10.28 -2.84 12.11
CA LEU A 171 -9.21 -1.86 12.22
C LEU A 171 -7.89 -2.58 12.57
N GLU A 172 -7.05 -2.77 11.57
CA GLU A 172 -5.72 -3.38 11.74
C GLU A 172 -4.69 -2.35 12.22
N GLY A 173 -4.81 -1.10 11.77
CA GLY A 173 -3.85 -0.07 12.10
C GLY A 173 -4.41 1.34 12.05
N VAL A 174 -3.71 2.23 12.73
CA VAL A 174 -3.94 3.68 12.69
C VAL A 174 -2.68 4.34 12.20
N MET A 175 -2.81 5.31 11.31
CA MET A 175 -1.65 6.01 10.75
C MET A 175 -1.86 7.51 10.66
N THR A 176 -0.78 8.24 10.67
CA THR A 176 -0.74 9.66 10.30
C THR A 176 0.44 9.94 9.39
N HIS A 177 0.48 11.13 8.83
CA HIS A 177 1.64 11.66 8.12
C HIS A 177 2.12 12.91 8.83
N LEU A 178 3.35 12.87 9.31
CA LEU A 178 3.92 14.01 10.05
C LEU A 178 4.13 15.20 9.11
N ALA A 179 3.62 16.35 9.49
CA ALA A 179 3.65 17.54 8.63
C ALA A 179 5.04 18.16 8.50
N ARG A 180 5.90 17.98 9.53
CA ARG A 180 7.19 18.66 9.68
C ARG A 180 8.29 17.70 10.17
N ALA A 181 8.31 16.47 9.65
CA ALA A 181 9.26 15.44 10.10
C ALA A 181 10.72 15.76 9.71
N ASP A 182 10.92 16.60 8.73
CA ASP A 182 12.21 17.05 8.19
C ASP A 182 12.70 18.40 8.76
N GLU A 183 11.90 19.03 9.63
CA GLU A 183 12.30 20.27 10.27
C GLU A 183 12.95 19.98 11.64
N THR A 184 14.07 20.64 11.90
CA THR A 184 14.63 20.71 13.25
C THR A 184 13.84 21.75 14.06
N SER A 185 13.20 21.30 15.16
CA SER A 185 12.52 22.17 16.13
C SER A 185 13.50 23.04 16.88
#